data_f5a376ed0aa5b2d9072d5def4ed48293
#
_entry.id   f5a376ed0aa5b2d9072d5def4ed48293
#
_cell.length_a   1.000
_cell.length_b   1.000
_cell.length_c   1.000
_cell.angle_alpha   90.00
_cell.angle_beta   90.00
_cell.angle_gamma   90.00
#
_symmetry.space_group_name_H-M   'P 1'
#
loop_
_entity.id
_entity.type
_entity.pdbx_description
1 polymer ?
#
loop_
_entity_poly.entity_id
_entity_poly.type
_entity_poly.pdbx_seq_one_letter_code
_entity_poly.pdbx_strand_id
1 'polypeptide(L)'
;MSEQDSTPKPTQVQIAEAIRAKRERRAGLSIREELDAMEAALLADIDAFDLDAAAKQVQAQEQKVKGPGLAADAGALAFPDIVAEGASPRVVAEAKAKPKAESAAPAGLPLGAGGLLEQLRSEAERRQNLQDAEQRQLSLVEAQLDRALHQVFAYLHELVQQLNVIKPPVPRAYLVAGSQELKSLSWEQGFSDYRTRPQSAGASMESVSFTYKLAGKQPLVMERDGTVADGFRQQLFDLNLAFKVEEFRNERRYLERARFIVAPEVKVNVRWEADYEKGKLVVQARNLERLGTTRYSFDPDALNQALLDEFGRLVLGHPHHFPR
;
A
#
# COMPACT_ATOMS: atom_id res chain seq x y z
N MET A 1 -59.52 23.67 -5.81
CA MET A 1 -59.07 23.11 -7.11
C MET A 1 -57.59 23.41 -7.21
N SER A 2 -56.77 22.45 -6.85
CA SER A 2 -55.31 22.57 -6.89
C SER A 2 -54.81 21.34 -7.68
N GLU A 3 -54.41 21.58 -8.92
CA GLU A 3 -53.81 20.58 -9.80
C GLU A 3 -52.39 20.28 -9.27
N GLN A 4 -52.22 19.03 -8.87
CA GLN A 4 -50.88 18.48 -8.55
C GLN A 4 -50.25 18.05 -9.88
N ASP A 5 -49.19 18.75 -10.23
CA ASP A 5 -48.30 18.44 -11.37
C ASP A 5 -47.49 17.18 -11.01
N SER A 6 -47.95 16.02 -11.44
CA SER A 6 -47.28 14.72 -11.25
C SER A 6 -46.43 14.45 -12.48
N THR A 7 -45.16 14.78 -12.42
CA THR A 7 -44.16 14.32 -13.40
C THR A 7 -44.05 12.77 -13.35
N PRO A 8 -44.31 12.07 -14.47
CA PRO A 8 -44.27 10.60 -14.50
C PRO A 8 -42.81 10.11 -14.33
N LYS A 9 -42.62 9.20 -13.38
CA LYS A 9 -41.33 8.49 -13.21
C LYS A 9 -41.02 7.71 -14.48
N PRO A 10 -39.77 7.79 -15.03
CA PRO A 10 -39.42 7.07 -16.24
C PRO A 10 -39.53 5.56 -15.99
N THR A 11 -40.26 4.89 -16.88
CA THR A 11 -40.46 3.43 -16.89
C THR A 11 -39.11 2.73 -17.13
N GLN A 12 -38.91 1.53 -16.55
CA GLN A 12 -37.70 0.72 -16.72
C GLN A 12 -37.26 0.55 -18.19
N VAL A 13 -38.21 0.55 -19.12
CA VAL A 13 -37.97 0.50 -20.56
C VAL A 13 -37.26 1.77 -21.06
N GLN A 14 -37.69 2.95 -20.63
CA GLN A 14 -37.06 4.22 -21.02
C GLN A 14 -35.63 4.36 -20.47
N ILE A 15 -35.36 3.83 -19.27
CA ILE A 15 -34.01 3.79 -18.70
C ILE A 15 -33.12 2.82 -19.48
N ALA A 16 -33.63 1.65 -19.86
CA ALA A 16 -32.91 0.67 -20.67
C ALA A 16 -32.57 1.20 -22.07
N GLU A 17 -33.51 1.92 -22.72
CA GLU A 17 -33.29 2.58 -24.02
C GLU A 17 -32.27 3.72 -23.92
N ALA A 18 -32.31 4.53 -22.87
CA ALA A 18 -31.35 5.60 -22.65
C ALA A 18 -29.92 5.05 -22.41
N ILE A 19 -29.79 3.94 -21.68
CA ILE A 19 -28.50 3.25 -21.47
C ILE A 19 -27.99 2.65 -22.80
N ARG A 20 -28.88 2.07 -23.61
CA ARG A 20 -28.54 1.49 -24.91
C ARG A 20 -28.09 2.57 -25.91
N ALA A 21 -28.81 3.68 -25.99
CA ALA A 21 -28.47 4.83 -26.83
C ALA A 21 -27.13 5.48 -26.41
N LYS A 22 -26.85 5.51 -25.10
CA LYS A 22 -25.55 6.02 -24.56
C LYS A 22 -24.39 5.05 -24.84
N ARG A 23 -24.67 3.75 -24.89
CA ARG A 23 -23.67 2.71 -25.23
C ARG A 23 -23.39 2.71 -26.75
N GLU A 24 -24.40 2.90 -27.58
CA GLU A 24 -24.26 3.00 -29.05
C GLU A 24 -23.50 4.27 -29.45
N ARG A 25 -23.70 5.39 -28.76
CA ARG A 25 -22.91 6.62 -28.98
C ARG A 25 -21.44 6.49 -28.56
N ARG A 26 -21.12 5.65 -27.56
CA ARG A 26 -19.75 5.35 -27.15
C ARG A 26 -19.06 4.32 -28.05
N ALA A 27 -19.79 3.41 -28.67
CA ALA A 27 -19.25 2.39 -29.55
C ALA A 27 -18.95 2.89 -30.98
N GLY A 28 -19.42 4.11 -31.33
CA GLY A 28 -19.29 4.68 -32.69
C GLY A 28 -18.03 5.52 -32.92
N LEU A 29 -17.29 5.88 -31.88
CA LEU A 29 -16.01 6.59 -32.02
C LEU A 29 -14.87 5.62 -31.77
N SER A 30 -14.01 5.43 -32.76
CA SER A 30 -12.80 4.63 -32.56
C SER A 30 -11.93 5.32 -31.52
N ILE A 31 -11.24 4.54 -30.66
CA ILE A 31 -10.31 5.05 -29.64
C ILE A 31 -9.30 6.06 -30.24
N ARG A 32 -9.05 5.93 -31.53
CA ARG A 32 -8.14 6.80 -32.28
C ARG A 32 -8.76 8.19 -32.54
N GLU A 33 -10.06 8.24 -32.86
CA GLU A 33 -10.78 9.52 -33.04
C GLU A 33 -11.00 10.27 -31.72
N GLU A 34 -11.17 9.54 -30.60
CA GLU A 34 -11.21 10.16 -29.26
C GLU A 34 -9.83 10.72 -28.86
N LEU A 35 -8.75 10.03 -29.19
CA LEU A 35 -7.39 10.50 -28.95
C LEU A 35 -7.04 11.73 -29.82
N ASP A 36 -7.38 11.69 -31.08
CA ASP A 36 -7.16 12.80 -32.03
C ASP A 36 -7.99 14.04 -31.63
N ALA A 37 -9.22 13.85 -31.15
CA ALA A 37 -10.06 14.91 -30.64
C ALA A 37 -9.51 15.52 -29.32
N MET A 38 -8.94 14.70 -28.44
CA MET A 38 -8.33 15.13 -27.19
C MET A 38 -7.01 15.87 -27.43
N GLU A 39 -6.22 15.39 -28.41
CA GLU A 39 -4.99 16.05 -28.83
C GLU A 39 -5.27 17.42 -29.47
N ALA A 40 -6.27 17.52 -30.34
CA ALA A 40 -6.71 18.77 -30.93
C ALA A 40 -7.24 19.78 -29.89
N ALA A 41 -7.97 19.28 -28.87
CA ALA A 41 -8.45 20.14 -27.77
C ALA A 41 -7.31 20.66 -26.90
N LEU A 42 -6.31 19.83 -26.61
CA LEU A 42 -5.09 20.23 -25.87
C LEU A 42 -4.25 21.24 -26.64
N LEU A 43 -4.09 21.06 -27.95
CA LEU A 43 -3.36 22.04 -28.78
C LEU A 43 -4.09 23.37 -28.84
N ALA A 44 -5.42 23.38 -28.95
CA ALA A 44 -6.23 24.60 -28.92
C ALA A 44 -6.16 25.30 -27.57
N ASP A 45 -6.07 24.58 -26.47
CA ASP A 45 -5.93 25.13 -25.12
C ASP A 45 -4.54 25.74 -24.89
N ILE A 46 -3.49 25.11 -25.46
CA ILE A 46 -2.12 25.64 -25.47
C ILE A 46 -2.03 26.92 -26.32
N ASP A 47 -2.62 26.94 -27.51
CA ASP A 47 -2.61 28.12 -28.39
C ASP A 47 -3.46 29.27 -27.83
N ALA A 48 -4.49 28.97 -27.04
CA ALA A 48 -5.30 29.98 -26.35
C ALA A 48 -4.67 30.49 -25.05
N PHE A 49 -3.58 29.87 -24.57
CA PHE A 49 -2.92 30.23 -23.33
C PHE A 49 -2.04 31.46 -23.51
N ASP A 50 -2.53 32.61 -23.05
CA ASP A 50 -1.79 33.89 -23.07
C ASP A 50 -0.83 33.96 -21.87
N LEU A 51 0.46 33.70 -22.13
CA LEU A 51 1.55 33.81 -21.16
C LEU A 51 1.67 35.22 -20.54
N ASP A 52 1.38 36.26 -21.31
CA ASP A 52 1.47 37.61 -20.81
C ASP A 52 0.29 37.95 -19.86
N ALA A 53 -0.88 37.42 -20.13
CA ALA A 53 -2.03 37.54 -19.23
C ALA A 53 -1.81 36.79 -17.93
N ALA A 54 -1.27 35.58 -17.99
CA ALA A 54 -0.92 34.76 -16.82
C ALA A 54 0.17 35.43 -15.97
N ALA A 55 1.21 35.95 -16.59
CA ALA A 55 2.27 36.69 -15.89
C ALA A 55 1.74 37.98 -15.19
N LYS A 56 0.82 38.68 -15.82
CA LYS A 56 0.15 39.87 -15.22
C LYS A 56 -0.74 39.45 -14.02
N GLN A 57 -1.42 38.32 -14.08
CA GLN A 57 -2.21 37.82 -12.96
C GLN A 57 -1.34 37.42 -11.76
N VAL A 58 -0.20 36.76 -11.99
CA VAL A 58 0.75 36.42 -10.93
C VAL A 58 1.32 37.70 -10.30
N GLN A 59 1.74 38.68 -11.10
CA GLN A 59 2.22 39.97 -10.59
C GLN A 59 1.13 40.74 -9.82
N ALA A 60 -0.11 40.70 -10.27
CA ALA A 60 -1.23 41.33 -9.57
C ALA A 60 -1.56 40.61 -8.23
N GLN A 61 -1.37 39.28 -8.17
CA GLN A 61 -1.48 38.53 -6.92
C GLN A 61 -0.32 38.85 -5.96
N GLU A 62 0.91 38.92 -6.46
CA GLU A 62 2.06 39.32 -5.64
C GLU A 62 1.93 40.76 -5.10
N GLN A 63 1.36 41.67 -5.88
CA GLN A 63 1.07 43.03 -5.43
C GLN A 63 -0.07 43.11 -4.42
N LYS A 64 -1.05 42.20 -4.47
CA LYS A 64 -2.12 42.06 -3.46
C LYS A 64 -1.60 41.47 -2.16
N VAL A 65 -0.62 40.60 -2.21
CA VAL A 65 0.04 40.01 -1.02
C VAL A 65 1.01 41.01 -0.40
N LYS A 66 1.63 41.88 -1.21
CA LYS A 66 2.39 43.08 -0.78
C LYS A 66 1.45 44.28 -0.61
N GLY A 67 0.48 44.16 0.29
CA GLY A 67 -0.36 45.30 0.69
C GLY A 67 0.50 46.40 1.33
N PRO A 68 0.09 47.71 1.27
CA PRO A 68 0.90 48.86 1.68
C PRO A 68 1.16 48.98 3.18
N GLY A 69 1.16 47.89 3.93
CA GLY A 69 1.40 47.85 5.38
C GLY A 69 2.64 47.11 5.82
N LEU A 70 3.34 46.37 4.93
CA LEU A 70 4.48 45.51 5.32
C LEU A 70 5.86 45.99 4.87
N ALA A 71 5.96 47.16 4.24
CA ALA A 71 7.23 47.72 3.75
C ALA A 71 7.93 48.68 4.70
N ALA A 72 7.36 48.95 5.91
CA ALA A 72 7.92 49.94 6.84
C ALA A 72 8.64 49.38 8.05
N ASP A 73 8.65 48.04 8.26
CA ASP A 73 9.27 47.49 9.47
C ASP A 73 10.02 46.16 9.24
N ALA A 74 10.97 46.20 8.30
CA ALA A 74 11.92 45.10 8.13
C ALA A 74 12.96 44.98 9.27
N GLY A 75 12.81 45.80 10.33
CA GLY A 75 13.65 45.78 11.52
C GLY A 75 13.00 45.18 12.79
N ALA A 76 11.72 44.83 12.73
CA ALA A 76 10.95 44.42 13.92
C ALA A 76 10.34 43.00 13.83
N LEU A 77 11.01 42.07 13.17
CA LEU A 77 10.76 40.66 13.40
C LEU A 77 11.53 40.23 14.67
N ALA A 78 11.07 40.73 15.83
CA ALA A 78 11.44 40.12 17.11
C ALA A 78 10.71 38.80 17.20
N PHE A 79 11.44 37.72 17.06
CA PHE A 79 10.94 36.39 17.45
C PHE A 79 10.64 36.44 18.95
N PRO A 80 9.49 35.92 19.43
CA PRO A 80 9.25 35.84 20.86
C PRO A 80 10.32 34.97 21.50
N ASP A 81 11.11 35.56 22.42
CA ASP A 81 12.00 34.80 23.27
C ASP A 81 11.20 33.76 24.04
N ILE A 82 11.56 32.50 23.85
CA ILE A 82 11.05 31.42 24.67
C ILE A 82 11.65 31.57 26.05
N VAL A 83 10.94 32.25 26.93
CA VAL A 83 11.32 32.35 28.36
C VAL A 83 11.10 30.98 28.97
N ALA A 84 12.19 30.27 29.26
CA ALA A 84 12.17 29.10 30.13
C ALA A 84 11.78 29.57 31.55
N GLU A 85 10.58 29.24 31.98
CA GLU A 85 10.15 29.43 33.39
C GLU A 85 11.07 28.65 34.32
N GLY A 86 11.73 29.34 35.20
CA GLY A 86 12.34 28.75 36.38
C GLY A 86 13.76 29.19 36.72
N ALA A 87 14.00 30.47 37.05
CA ALA A 87 15.06 30.80 38.07
C ALA A 87 14.89 32.26 38.52
N SER A 88 14.59 32.41 39.79
CA SER A 88 14.48 33.66 40.54
C SER A 88 15.77 34.45 40.66
N PRO A 89 15.74 35.78 40.87
CA PRO A 89 16.91 36.64 40.82
C PRO A 89 17.65 36.65 42.16
N ARG A 90 18.96 36.65 42.11
CA ARG A 90 19.78 36.98 43.28
C ARG A 90 20.94 37.92 42.95
N VAL A 91 20.69 39.13 43.30
CA VAL A 91 21.56 40.16 43.90
C VAL A 91 23.05 40.14 43.67
N VAL A 92 23.50 41.28 43.15
CA VAL A 92 24.86 41.83 43.01
C VAL A 92 25.59 41.92 44.34
N ALA A 93 26.85 41.51 44.38
CA ALA A 93 27.88 42.05 45.30
C ALA A 93 29.27 41.89 44.69
N GLU A 94 29.98 43.00 44.62
CA GLU A 94 31.42 43.14 44.29
C GLU A 94 32.31 42.43 45.26
N ALA A 95 33.41 41.88 44.80
CA ALA A 95 34.76 42.16 45.28
C ALA A 95 35.88 41.25 44.70
N LYS A 96 36.83 41.88 44.11
CA LYS A 96 38.30 41.66 44.06
C LYS A 96 38.92 40.29 44.46
N ALA A 97 39.82 39.91 43.58
CA ALA A 97 41.19 39.37 43.79
C ALA A 97 41.46 38.00 43.14
N LYS A 98 42.47 37.96 42.27
CA LYS A 98 43.23 36.80 41.75
C LYS A 98 43.92 36.03 42.90
N PRO A 99 44.38 34.75 42.74
CA PRO A 99 44.96 34.17 41.52
C PRO A 99 44.69 32.66 41.30
N LYS A 100 44.92 32.21 40.06
CA LYS A 100 45.58 31.01 39.62
C LYS A 100 45.17 29.63 40.17
N ALA A 101 44.45 28.87 39.38
CA ALA A 101 44.63 27.41 39.26
C ALA A 101 44.14 26.91 37.91
N GLU A 102 44.98 26.14 37.29
CA GLU A 102 44.74 25.37 36.09
C GLU A 102 43.48 24.53 36.19
N SER A 103 42.56 24.68 35.23
CA SER A 103 41.55 23.67 34.98
C SER A 103 41.37 23.58 33.47
N ALA A 104 41.52 22.35 32.98
CA ALA A 104 41.51 21.94 31.60
C ALA A 104 40.35 22.53 30.81
N ALA A 105 40.66 23.30 29.79
CA ALA A 105 39.74 23.66 28.73
C ALA A 105 39.33 22.41 27.95
N PRO A 106 38.05 22.24 27.59
CA PRO A 106 37.70 21.24 26.59
C PRO A 106 38.41 21.57 25.30
N ALA A 107 38.99 20.56 24.68
CA ALA A 107 39.84 20.62 23.50
C ALA A 107 39.20 21.54 22.44
N GLY A 108 39.81 22.73 22.32
CA GLY A 108 39.50 23.64 21.23
C GLY A 108 39.81 22.94 19.91
N LEU A 109 38.89 22.99 19.01
CA LEU A 109 39.08 22.64 17.60
C LEU A 109 40.37 23.32 17.13
N PRO A 110 41.28 22.61 16.44
CA PRO A 110 42.51 23.20 15.93
C PRO A 110 42.12 24.35 14.98
N LEU A 111 42.50 25.57 15.37
CA LEU A 111 42.49 26.72 14.48
C LEU A 111 43.54 26.49 13.39
N GLY A 112 43.21 25.63 12.41
CA GLY A 112 43.92 25.53 11.15
C GLY A 112 43.71 26.82 10.35
N ALA A 113 44.63 27.17 9.51
CA ALA A 113 44.82 28.43 8.78
C ALA A 113 43.69 28.79 7.73
N GLY A 114 42.45 28.39 7.99
CA GLY A 114 41.26 28.78 7.21
C GLY A 114 40.30 29.59 8.09
N GLY A 115 39.77 30.71 7.59
CA GLY A 115 38.83 31.50 8.35
C GLY A 115 37.55 30.74 8.70
N LEU A 116 36.74 31.23 9.67
CA LEU A 116 35.50 30.61 10.13
C LEU A 116 34.56 30.21 8.96
N LEU A 117 34.50 31.03 7.90
CA LEU A 117 33.69 30.76 6.71
C LEU A 117 34.17 29.50 5.94
N GLU A 118 35.48 29.25 5.92
CA GLU A 118 36.05 28.07 5.25
C GLU A 118 35.78 26.79 6.05
N GLN A 119 35.82 26.85 7.38
CA GLN A 119 35.39 25.76 8.24
C GLN A 119 33.91 25.46 8.09
N LEU A 120 33.06 26.48 8.08
CA LEU A 120 31.62 26.30 7.88
C LEU A 120 31.30 25.74 6.49
N ARG A 121 32.02 26.17 5.45
CA ARG A 121 31.85 25.65 4.08
C ARG A 121 32.24 24.17 4.02
N SER A 122 33.37 23.78 4.59
CA SER A 122 33.82 22.38 4.61
C SER A 122 32.87 21.48 5.39
N GLU A 123 32.31 21.98 6.49
CA GLU A 123 31.29 21.23 7.26
C GLU A 123 29.96 21.12 6.51
N ALA A 124 29.53 22.18 5.83
CA ALA A 124 28.33 22.16 4.98
C ALA A 124 28.50 21.17 3.81
N GLU A 125 29.65 21.18 3.13
CA GLU A 125 29.96 20.22 2.07
C GLU A 125 29.98 18.78 2.56
N ARG A 126 30.54 18.53 3.75
CA ARG A 126 30.50 17.18 4.36
C ARG A 126 29.08 16.70 4.62
N ARG A 127 28.25 17.57 5.20
CA ARG A 127 26.84 17.23 5.48
C ARG A 127 26.07 16.99 4.18
N GLN A 128 26.29 17.82 3.19
CA GLN A 128 25.66 17.67 1.88
C GLN A 128 26.08 16.37 1.20
N ASN A 129 27.38 16.06 1.21
CA ASN A 129 27.89 14.80 0.65
C ASN A 129 27.33 13.57 1.37
N LEU A 130 27.15 13.61 2.70
CA LEU A 130 26.52 12.55 3.47
C LEU A 130 25.02 12.38 3.08
N GLN A 131 24.28 13.48 3.01
CA GLN A 131 22.88 13.45 2.58
C GLN A 131 22.72 12.91 1.16
N ASP A 132 23.58 13.37 0.24
CA ASP A 132 23.57 12.88 -1.15
C ASP A 132 23.91 11.39 -1.23
N ALA A 133 24.83 10.90 -0.39
CA ALA A 133 25.18 9.48 -0.32
C ALA A 133 24.01 8.64 0.23
N GLU A 134 23.35 9.09 1.30
CA GLU A 134 22.17 8.44 1.86
C GLU A 134 21.01 8.41 0.85
N GLN A 135 20.77 9.53 0.18
CA GLN A 135 19.72 9.61 -0.82
C GLN A 135 19.98 8.70 -2.03
N ARG A 136 21.23 8.59 -2.47
CA ARG A 136 21.62 7.63 -3.52
C ARG A 136 21.41 6.18 -3.07
N GLN A 137 21.76 5.83 -1.83
CA GLN A 137 21.52 4.49 -1.32
C GLN A 137 20.02 4.18 -1.26
N LEU A 138 19.19 5.08 -0.77
CA LEU A 138 17.74 4.91 -0.74
C LEU A 138 17.18 4.70 -2.15
N SER A 139 17.59 5.52 -3.11
CA SER A 139 17.12 5.38 -4.50
C SER A 139 17.57 4.06 -5.16
N LEU A 140 18.74 3.53 -4.81
CA LEU A 140 19.20 2.23 -5.28
C LEU A 140 18.34 1.09 -4.71
N VAL A 141 18.04 1.14 -3.41
CA VAL A 141 17.17 0.16 -2.73
C VAL A 141 15.76 0.21 -3.32
N GLU A 142 15.21 1.42 -3.53
CA GLU A 142 13.89 1.58 -4.18
C GLU A 142 13.88 0.97 -5.59
N ALA A 143 14.90 1.22 -6.38
CA ALA A 143 15.00 0.66 -7.73
C ALA A 143 15.17 -0.87 -7.73
N GLN A 144 15.86 -1.44 -6.73
CA GLN A 144 15.97 -2.88 -6.55
C GLN A 144 14.63 -3.52 -6.19
N LEU A 145 13.91 -2.94 -5.23
CA LEU A 145 12.58 -3.40 -4.81
C LEU A 145 11.56 -3.33 -5.95
N ASP A 146 11.54 -2.24 -6.68
CA ASP A 146 10.66 -2.06 -7.83
C ASP A 146 10.94 -3.11 -8.91
N ARG A 147 12.19 -3.31 -9.26
CA ARG A 147 12.61 -4.36 -10.23
C ARG A 147 12.21 -5.75 -9.75
N ALA A 148 12.41 -6.04 -8.47
CA ALA A 148 12.04 -7.32 -7.88
C ALA A 148 10.53 -7.57 -7.95
N LEU A 149 9.70 -6.58 -7.62
CA LEU A 149 8.23 -6.71 -7.73
C LEU A 149 7.77 -6.86 -9.19
N HIS A 150 8.42 -6.19 -10.15
CA HIS A 150 8.14 -6.40 -11.56
C HIS A 150 8.45 -7.84 -12.01
N GLN A 151 9.55 -8.40 -11.55
CA GLN A 151 9.92 -9.80 -11.82
C GLN A 151 8.91 -10.77 -11.20
N VAL A 152 8.49 -10.53 -9.95
CA VAL A 152 7.44 -11.31 -9.27
C VAL A 152 6.14 -11.25 -10.07
N PHE A 153 5.71 -10.06 -10.49
CA PHE A 153 4.47 -9.89 -11.23
C PHE A 153 4.52 -10.63 -12.58
N ALA A 154 5.59 -10.48 -13.33
CA ALA A 154 5.75 -11.16 -14.61
C ALA A 154 5.65 -12.69 -14.47
N TYR A 155 6.37 -13.25 -13.49
CA TYR A 155 6.33 -14.67 -13.19
C TYR A 155 4.93 -15.15 -12.77
N LEU A 156 4.31 -14.45 -11.82
CA LEU A 156 2.99 -14.84 -11.31
C LEU A 156 1.90 -14.70 -12.37
N HIS A 157 2.00 -13.69 -13.22
CA HIS A 157 1.08 -13.49 -14.32
C HIS A 157 1.12 -14.65 -15.33
N GLU A 158 2.31 -15.05 -15.73
CA GLU A 158 2.51 -16.20 -16.62
C GLU A 158 2.05 -17.50 -15.95
N LEU A 159 2.45 -17.72 -14.69
CA LEU A 159 2.04 -18.89 -13.91
C LEU A 159 0.52 -19.04 -13.86
N VAL A 160 -0.21 -17.95 -13.56
CA VAL A 160 -1.68 -17.95 -13.51
C VAL A 160 -2.31 -18.31 -14.84
N GLN A 161 -1.80 -17.75 -15.94
CA GLN A 161 -2.31 -18.06 -17.28
C GLN A 161 -2.19 -19.55 -17.57
N GLN A 162 -1.03 -20.14 -17.31
CA GLN A 162 -0.77 -21.57 -17.49
C GLN A 162 -1.69 -22.42 -16.60
N LEU A 163 -1.78 -22.10 -15.30
CA LEU A 163 -2.58 -22.86 -14.35
C LEU A 163 -4.08 -22.79 -14.61
N ASN A 164 -4.57 -21.66 -15.11
CA ASN A 164 -5.98 -21.51 -15.51
C ASN A 164 -6.36 -22.40 -16.70
N VAL A 165 -5.40 -22.73 -17.57
CA VAL A 165 -5.61 -23.64 -18.69
C VAL A 165 -5.47 -25.09 -18.24
N ILE A 166 -4.41 -25.44 -17.51
CA ILE A 166 -4.08 -26.83 -17.13
C ILE A 166 -5.01 -27.36 -16.03
N LYS A 167 -5.40 -26.50 -15.08
CA LYS A 167 -6.20 -26.82 -13.89
C LYS A 167 -5.70 -28.07 -13.13
N PRO A 168 -4.43 -28.08 -12.69
CA PRO A 168 -3.81 -29.26 -12.12
C PRO A 168 -4.45 -29.64 -10.78
N PRO A 169 -4.41 -30.92 -10.41
CA PRO A 169 -4.73 -31.35 -9.05
C PRO A 169 -3.64 -30.86 -8.08
N VAL A 170 -4.05 -30.45 -6.89
CA VAL A 170 -3.15 -30.01 -5.81
C VAL A 170 -3.17 -31.07 -4.71
N PRO A 171 -2.06 -31.80 -4.51
CA PRO A 171 -2.01 -32.95 -3.58
C PRO A 171 -2.06 -32.53 -2.10
N ARG A 172 -2.02 -31.23 -1.82
CA ARG A 172 -2.07 -30.69 -0.47
C ARG A 172 -3.43 -30.92 0.19
N ALA A 173 -3.40 -31.32 1.45
CA ALA A 173 -4.57 -31.38 2.32
C ALA A 173 -4.59 -30.18 3.27
N TYR A 174 -5.76 -29.58 3.47
CA TYR A 174 -5.95 -28.47 4.39
C TYR A 174 -6.71 -28.91 5.63
N LEU A 175 -6.03 -28.93 6.76
CA LEU A 175 -6.60 -29.28 8.06
C LEU A 175 -7.54 -28.18 8.53
N VAL A 176 -8.82 -28.48 8.69
CA VAL A 176 -9.86 -27.55 9.14
C VAL A 176 -10.02 -27.59 10.66
N ALA A 177 -10.26 -28.78 11.21
CA ALA A 177 -10.39 -28.97 12.65
C ALA A 177 -10.16 -30.44 13.05
N GLY A 178 -9.38 -30.70 14.09
CA GLY A 178 -9.05 -32.04 14.55
C GLY A 178 -8.36 -32.85 13.45
N SER A 179 -8.98 -33.95 13.02
CA SER A 179 -8.50 -34.79 11.91
C SER A 179 -9.23 -34.53 10.58
N GLN A 180 -10.08 -33.50 10.54
CA GLN A 180 -10.90 -33.21 9.38
C GLN A 180 -10.14 -32.30 8.39
N GLU A 181 -10.00 -32.77 7.17
CA GLU A 181 -9.20 -32.11 6.13
C GLU A 181 -9.96 -31.97 4.82
N LEU A 182 -9.74 -30.85 4.12
CA LEU A 182 -10.13 -30.69 2.73
C LEU A 182 -9.03 -31.30 1.84
N LYS A 183 -9.39 -32.32 1.09
CA LYS A 183 -8.48 -33.12 0.23
C LYS A 183 -8.96 -33.12 -1.22
N SER A 184 -8.11 -33.60 -2.11
CA SER A 184 -8.42 -33.80 -3.54
C SER A 184 -8.93 -32.53 -4.19
N LEU A 185 -8.27 -31.41 -3.86
CA LEU A 185 -8.52 -30.12 -4.46
C LEU A 185 -7.80 -29.99 -5.80
N SER A 186 -8.41 -29.27 -6.72
CA SER A 186 -7.82 -28.92 -8.02
C SER A 186 -7.85 -27.41 -8.21
N TRP A 187 -6.96 -26.88 -9.00
CA TRP A 187 -6.99 -25.48 -9.41
C TRP A 187 -8.29 -25.19 -10.17
N GLU A 188 -9.03 -24.18 -9.75
CA GLU A 188 -10.24 -23.74 -10.42
C GLU A 188 -9.96 -22.52 -11.29
N GLN A 189 -9.48 -21.46 -10.66
CA GLN A 189 -9.09 -20.20 -11.32
C GLN A 189 -8.17 -19.39 -10.41
N GLY A 190 -7.38 -18.51 -11.01
CA GLY A 190 -6.57 -17.53 -10.31
C GLY A 190 -6.37 -16.28 -11.15
N PHE A 191 -5.90 -15.24 -10.51
CA PHE A 191 -5.45 -14.02 -11.18
C PHE A 191 -4.34 -13.35 -10.39
N SER A 192 -3.55 -12.54 -11.08
CA SER A 192 -2.52 -11.68 -10.50
C SER A 192 -2.77 -10.23 -10.88
N ASP A 193 -2.51 -9.33 -9.96
CA ASP A 193 -2.67 -7.90 -10.12
C ASP A 193 -1.55 -7.17 -9.38
N TYR A 194 -1.30 -5.92 -9.71
CA TYR A 194 -0.30 -5.10 -9.04
C TYR A 194 -0.85 -3.71 -8.69
N ARG A 195 -0.23 -3.07 -7.73
CA ARG A 195 -0.49 -1.68 -7.38
C ARG A 195 0.80 -0.88 -7.43
N THR A 196 0.68 0.34 -7.95
CA THR A 196 1.76 1.33 -7.96
C THR A 196 1.52 2.40 -6.91
N ARG A 197 2.61 2.98 -6.40
CA ARG A 197 2.56 4.17 -5.57
C ARG A 197 2.05 5.37 -6.39
N PRO A 198 1.51 6.42 -5.75
CA PRO A 198 1.13 7.64 -6.44
C PRO A 198 2.30 8.25 -7.22
N GLN A 199 2.01 8.97 -8.31
CA GLN A 199 3.04 9.64 -9.12
C GLN A 199 3.93 10.57 -8.30
N SER A 200 3.38 11.23 -7.28
CA SER A 200 4.13 12.06 -6.34
C SER A 200 5.21 11.29 -5.56
N ALA A 201 5.10 9.98 -5.48
CA ALA A 201 6.05 9.08 -4.81
C ALA A 201 6.85 8.21 -5.80
N GLY A 202 6.97 8.65 -7.07
CA GLY A 202 7.81 8.01 -8.08
C GLY A 202 7.14 6.91 -8.90
N ALA A 203 5.84 6.64 -8.73
CA ALA A 203 5.06 5.61 -9.46
C ALA A 203 5.65 4.19 -9.44
N SER A 204 6.57 3.89 -8.52
CA SER A 204 7.15 2.57 -8.31
C SER A 204 6.09 1.55 -7.88
N MET A 205 6.33 0.27 -8.12
CA MET A 205 5.41 -0.81 -7.76
C MET A 205 5.36 -0.96 -6.24
N GLU A 206 4.16 -0.84 -5.66
CA GLU A 206 3.93 -0.97 -4.22
C GLU A 206 3.73 -2.42 -3.81
N SER A 207 2.88 -3.14 -4.54
CA SER A 207 2.56 -4.52 -4.21
C SER A 207 2.07 -5.32 -5.42
N VAL A 208 2.29 -6.63 -5.35
CA VAL A 208 1.75 -7.62 -6.28
C VAL A 208 0.82 -8.55 -5.50
N SER A 209 -0.42 -8.68 -5.96
CA SER A 209 -1.43 -9.58 -5.40
C SER A 209 -1.61 -10.79 -6.29
N PHE A 210 -1.61 -11.97 -5.69
CA PHE A 210 -1.85 -13.24 -6.34
C PHE A 210 -2.95 -13.98 -5.60
N THR A 211 -4.07 -14.17 -6.25
CA THR A 211 -5.25 -14.82 -5.65
C THR A 211 -5.69 -15.97 -6.52
N TYR A 212 -5.97 -17.10 -5.88
CA TYR A 212 -6.51 -18.27 -6.58
C TYR A 212 -7.48 -19.06 -5.72
N LYS A 213 -8.27 -19.89 -6.37
CA LYS A 213 -9.25 -20.75 -5.78
C LYS A 213 -8.93 -22.21 -6.12
N LEU A 214 -8.89 -23.04 -5.10
CA LEU A 214 -8.87 -24.49 -5.22
C LEU A 214 -10.27 -25.03 -4.94
N ALA A 215 -10.73 -25.99 -5.71
CA ALA A 215 -12.04 -26.61 -5.55
C ALA A 215 -11.93 -28.15 -5.56
N GLY A 216 -12.74 -28.77 -4.72
CA GLY A 216 -12.89 -30.22 -4.63
C GLY A 216 -14.32 -30.65 -4.93
N LYS A 217 -14.57 -31.95 -4.87
CA LYS A 217 -15.88 -32.53 -5.17
C LYS A 217 -16.74 -32.80 -3.92
N GLN A 218 -16.10 -33.06 -2.79
CA GLN A 218 -16.80 -33.53 -1.59
C GLN A 218 -16.79 -32.47 -0.50
N PRO A 219 -17.96 -32.00 -0.03
CA PRO A 219 -18.03 -31.10 1.11
C PRO A 219 -17.61 -31.81 2.37
N LEU A 220 -17.07 -31.08 3.32
CA LEU A 220 -16.69 -31.57 4.63
C LEU A 220 -17.83 -31.30 5.60
N VAL A 221 -18.36 -32.37 6.20
CA VAL A 221 -19.47 -32.28 7.16
C VAL A 221 -18.95 -32.50 8.57
N MET A 222 -19.23 -31.56 9.46
CA MET A 222 -18.80 -31.61 10.86
C MET A 222 -19.95 -31.25 11.79
N GLU A 223 -20.09 -31.98 12.88
CA GLU A 223 -21.07 -31.66 13.92
C GLU A 223 -20.36 -31.11 15.16
N ARG A 224 -20.99 -30.12 15.80
CA ARG A 224 -20.54 -29.53 17.04
C ARG A 224 -21.70 -29.32 18.00
N ASP A 225 -21.46 -29.52 19.29
CA ASP A 225 -22.42 -29.19 20.33
C ASP A 225 -22.73 -27.72 20.37
N GLY A 226 -23.94 -27.35 20.77
CA GLY A 226 -24.39 -25.96 20.73
C GLY A 226 -23.50 -24.98 21.47
N THR A 227 -22.88 -25.41 22.57
CA THR A 227 -21.96 -24.58 23.37
C THR A 227 -20.68 -24.14 22.63
N VAL A 228 -20.21 -24.95 21.69
CA VAL A 228 -18.97 -24.69 20.92
C VAL A 228 -19.25 -24.32 19.47
N ALA A 229 -20.50 -24.35 19.04
CA ALA A 229 -20.90 -24.11 17.66
C ALA A 229 -20.54 -22.68 17.18
N ASP A 230 -20.76 -21.67 18.04
CA ASP A 230 -20.48 -20.27 17.69
C ASP A 230 -18.97 -20.00 17.57
N GLY A 231 -18.17 -20.56 18.46
CA GLY A 231 -16.70 -20.47 18.35
C GLY A 231 -16.18 -21.12 17.07
N PHE A 232 -16.77 -22.27 16.70
CA PHE A 232 -16.40 -22.96 15.48
C PHE A 232 -16.86 -22.20 14.22
N ARG A 233 -18.03 -21.57 14.25
CA ARG A 233 -18.51 -20.68 13.18
C ARG A 233 -17.53 -19.54 12.96
N GLN A 234 -17.09 -18.88 14.03
CA GLN A 234 -16.10 -17.81 13.95
C GLN A 234 -14.76 -18.31 13.38
N GLN A 235 -14.29 -19.46 13.82
CA GLN A 235 -13.07 -20.06 13.28
C GLN A 235 -13.15 -20.30 11.76
N LEU A 236 -14.25 -20.85 11.24
CA LEU A 236 -14.43 -21.06 9.81
C LEU A 236 -14.47 -19.73 9.04
N PHE A 237 -15.10 -18.71 9.62
CA PHE A 237 -15.15 -17.37 9.06
C PHE A 237 -13.74 -16.74 9.00
N ASP A 238 -12.98 -16.83 10.09
CA ASP A 238 -11.61 -16.30 10.16
C ASP A 238 -10.66 -16.98 9.16
N LEU A 239 -10.89 -18.27 8.89
CA LEU A 239 -10.17 -19.03 7.88
C LEU A 239 -10.65 -18.74 6.44
N ASN A 240 -11.68 -17.90 6.28
CA ASN A 240 -12.28 -17.56 4.99
C ASN A 240 -12.80 -18.78 4.22
N LEU A 241 -13.36 -19.77 4.94
CA LEU A 241 -13.98 -20.94 4.35
C LEU A 241 -15.48 -20.70 4.16
N ALA A 242 -16.00 -21.07 3.01
CA ALA A 242 -17.44 -21.04 2.76
C ALA A 242 -18.13 -22.23 3.43
N PHE A 243 -19.18 -22.00 4.19
CA PHE A 243 -19.91 -23.04 4.87
C PHE A 243 -21.41 -22.73 5.01
N LYS A 244 -22.20 -23.79 5.20
CA LYS A 244 -23.60 -23.71 5.60
C LYS A 244 -23.75 -24.33 6.99
N VAL A 245 -24.72 -23.85 7.77
CA VAL A 245 -24.99 -24.36 9.12
C VAL A 245 -26.44 -24.81 9.18
N GLU A 246 -26.64 -26.04 9.66
CA GLU A 246 -27.95 -26.60 10.04
C GLU A 246 -28.00 -26.66 11.57
N GLU A 247 -28.92 -25.91 12.17
CA GLU A 247 -29.06 -25.81 13.62
C GLU A 247 -30.16 -26.78 14.11
N PHE A 248 -29.83 -27.58 15.07
CA PHE A 248 -30.78 -28.47 15.77
C PHE A 248 -31.05 -27.92 17.17
N ARG A 249 -32.30 -27.46 17.38
CA ARG A 249 -32.75 -26.85 18.63
C ARG A 249 -33.70 -27.78 19.36
N ASN A 250 -33.58 -27.80 20.69
CA ASN A 250 -34.49 -28.59 21.55
C ASN A 250 -35.86 -27.87 21.67
N GLU A 251 -36.80 -28.52 22.38
CA GLU A 251 -38.13 -28.00 22.62
C GLU A 251 -38.15 -26.61 23.30
N ARG A 252 -37.11 -26.30 24.08
CA ARG A 252 -36.91 -25.01 24.74
C ARG A 252 -36.20 -23.97 23.84
N ARG A 253 -36.00 -24.26 22.55
CA ARG A 253 -35.30 -23.44 21.54
C ARG A 253 -33.81 -23.22 21.79
N TYR A 254 -33.20 -23.91 22.73
CA TYR A 254 -31.73 -23.87 22.90
C TYR A 254 -31.06 -24.68 21.79
N LEU A 255 -29.92 -24.17 21.32
CA LEU A 255 -29.09 -24.84 20.33
C LEU A 255 -28.47 -26.10 20.98
N GLU A 256 -28.88 -27.28 20.56
CA GLU A 256 -28.36 -28.53 21.06
C GLU A 256 -27.14 -28.98 20.27
N ARG A 257 -27.23 -28.89 18.94
CA ARG A 257 -26.20 -29.29 18.00
C ARG A 257 -26.26 -28.46 16.73
N ALA A 258 -25.11 -28.21 16.11
CA ALA A 258 -25.00 -27.57 14.79
C ALA A 258 -24.20 -28.48 13.85
N ARG A 259 -24.72 -28.66 12.64
CA ARG A 259 -24.03 -29.36 11.54
C ARG A 259 -23.49 -28.32 10.60
N PHE A 260 -22.17 -28.32 10.41
CA PHE A 260 -21.45 -27.45 9.49
C PHE A 260 -21.13 -28.20 8.22
N ILE A 261 -21.57 -27.68 7.09
CA ILE A 261 -21.28 -28.22 5.76
C ILE A 261 -20.31 -27.25 5.12
N VAL A 262 -19.01 -27.54 5.20
CA VAL A 262 -17.95 -26.70 4.64
C VAL A 262 -17.81 -27.03 3.15
N ALA A 263 -17.87 -26.00 2.32
CA ALA A 263 -17.69 -26.16 0.90
C ALA A 263 -16.26 -26.68 0.60
N PRO A 264 -16.12 -27.57 -0.38
CA PRO A 264 -14.82 -28.15 -0.71
C PRO A 264 -14.00 -27.17 -1.54
N GLU A 265 -13.79 -25.95 -1.02
CA GLU A 265 -13.06 -24.90 -1.69
C GLU A 265 -12.15 -24.14 -0.73
N VAL A 266 -10.98 -23.75 -1.21
CA VAL A 266 -10.02 -22.94 -0.48
C VAL A 266 -9.66 -21.75 -1.34
N LYS A 267 -9.89 -20.54 -0.79
CA LYS A 267 -9.44 -19.28 -1.38
C LYS A 267 -8.09 -18.92 -0.80
N VAL A 268 -7.10 -18.82 -1.67
CA VAL A 268 -5.73 -18.45 -1.30
C VAL A 268 -5.47 -17.03 -1.78
N ASN A 269 -4.87 -16.24 -0.92
CA ASN A 269 -4.42 -14.89 -1.25
C ASN A 269 -2.97 -14.74 -0.83
N VAL A 270 -2.13 -14.28 -1.75
CA VAL A 270 -0.73 -13.97 -1.50
C VAL A 270 -0.47 -12.55 -1.95
N ARG A 271 0.17 -11.77 -1.12
CA ARG A 271 0.53 -10.40 -1.40
C ARG A 271 2.02 -10.19 -1.16
N TRP A 272 2.71 -9.76 -2.19
CA TRP A 272 4.10 -9.34 -2.16
C TRP A 272 4.13 -7.82 -2.04
N GLU A 273 4.81 -7.30 -1.04
CA GLU A 273 4.91 -5.87 -0.75
C GLU A 273 6.37 -5.45 -0.63
N ALA A 274 6.67 -4.25 -1.12
CA ALA A 274 7.95 -3.62 -0.86
C ALA A 274 7.89 -2.86 0.47
N ASP A 275 8.71 -3.28 1.43
CA ASP A 275 8.97 -2.51 2.65
C ASP A 275 10.15 -1.58 2.38
N TYR A 276 9.85 -0.39 1.89
CA TYR A 276 10.86 0.61 1.50
C TYR A 276 11.67 1.13 2.69
N GLU A 277 11.10 1.10 3.91
CA GLU A 277 11.80 1.51 5.12
C GLU A 277 12.91 0.53 5.50
N LYS A 278 12.64 -0.77 5.34
CA LYS A 278 13.60 -1.84 5.67
C LYS A 278 14.39 -2.34 4.47
N GLY A 279 14.04 -1.90 3.26
CA GLY A 279 14.66 -2.39 2.03
C GLY A 279 14.39 -3.88 1.77
N LYS A 280 13.23 -4.40 2.16
CA LYS A 280 12.90 -5.83 2.06
C LYS A 280 11.61 -6.08 1.29
N LEU A 281 11.53 -7.25 0.66
CA LEU A 281 10.29 -7.80 0.15
C LEU A 281 9.58 -8.57 1.25
N VAL A 282 8.31 -8.28 1.47
CA VAL A 282 7.45 -8.95 2.43
C VAL A 282 6.36 -9.71 1.69
N VAL A 283 6.19 -10.98 2.02
CA VAL A 283 5.13 -11.83 1.45
C VAL A 283 4.15 -12.17 2.55
N GLN A 284 2.91 -11.75 2.38
CA GLN A 284 1.79 -12.14 3.24
C GLN A 284 0.95 -13.15 2.49
N ALA A 285 0.84 -14.34 3.03
CA ALA A 285 0.06 -15.42 2.41
C ALA A 285 -1.05 -15.87 3.34
N ARG A 286 -2.27 -15.96 2.82
CA ARG A 286 -3.44 -16.52 3.51
C ARG A 286 -3.84 -17.81 2.83
N ASN A 287 -3.93 -18.87 3.60
CA ASN A 287 -4.32 -20.22 3.18
C ASN A 287 -3.38 -20.83 2.11
N LEU A 288 -2.11 -20.41 2.04
CA LEU A 288 -1.18 -20.90 1.02
C LEU A 288 -0.72 -22.34 1.32
N GLU A 289 0.01 -22.55 2.38
CA GLU A 289 0.55 -23.86 2.77
C GLU A 289 -0.41 -24.60 3.72
N ARG A 290 -1.04 -23.85 4.59
CA ARG A 290 -2.04 -24.29 5.58
C ARG A 290 -3.12 -23.22 5.71
N LEU A 291 -4.24 -23.56 6.32
CA LEU A 291 -5.25 -22.54 6.65
C LEU A 291 -4.70 -21.54 7.67
N GLY A 292 -5.02 -20.26 7.46
CA GLY A 292 -4.51 -19.15 8.25
C GLY A 292 -3.54 -18.27 7.48
N THR A 293 -2.84 -17.40 8.20
CA THR A 293 -1.92 -16.40 7.62
C THR A 293 -0.47 -16.77 7.92
N THR A 294 0.39 -16.60 6.93
CA THR A 294 1.84 -16.80 7.04
C THR A 294 2.53 -15.56 6.45
N ARG A 295 3.66 -15.17 7.00
CA ARG A 295 4.45 -14.04 6.52
C ARG A 295 5.89 -14.48 6.31
N TYR A 296 6.47 -14.04 5.17
CA TYR A 296 7.86 -14.26 4.80
C TYR A 296 8.51 -12.91 4.52
N SER A 297 9.83 -12.83 4.64
CA SER A 297 10.59 -11.62 4.34
C SER A 297 11.90 -12.00 3.67
N PHE A 298 12.23 -11.32 2.57
CA PHE A 298 13.40 -11.58 1.74
C PHE A 298 14.14 -10.29 1.44
N ASP A 299 15.44 -10.40 1.26
CA ASP A 299 16.21 -9.34 0.63
C ASP A 299 15.94 -9.35 -0.88
N PRO A 300 15.81 -8.17 -1.54
CA PRO A 300 15.50 -8.12 -2.96
C PRO A 300 16.52 -8.88 -3.83
N ASP A 301 17.77 -8.93 -3.41
CA ASP A 301 18.85 -9.66 -4.11
C ASP A 301 18.69 -11.18 -4.02
N ALA A 302 17.98 -11.70 -3.03
CA ALA A 302 17.67 -13.12 -2.90
C ALA A 302 16.61 -13.57 -3.93
N LEU A 303 15.87 -12.64 -4.52
CA LEU A 303 14.85 -12.94 -5.49
C LEU A 303 15.49 -13.31 -6.83
N ASN A 304 15.36 -14.56 -7.20
CA ASN A 304 15.82 -15.10 -8.48
C ASN A 304 14.79 -16.07 -9.04
N GLN A 305 15.01 -16.53 -10.27
CA GLN A 305 14.10 -17.48 -10.92
C GLN A 305 13.93 -18.76 -10.11
N ALA A 306 14.99 -19.28 -9.49
CA ALA A 306 14.91 -20.50 -8.68
C ALA A 306 13.99 -20.32 -7.47
N LEU A 307 14.03 -19.17 -6.78
CA LEU A 307 13.14 -18.88 -5.66
C LEU A 307 11.68 -18.76 -6.12
N LEU A 308 11.44 -18.16 -7.29
CA LEU A 308 10.10 -18.08 -7.87
C LEU A 308 9.56 -19.44 -8.27
N ASP A 309 10.41 -20.31 -8.81
CA ASP A 309 10.04 -21.69 -9.14
C ASP A 309 9.72 -22.51 -7.88
N GLU A 310 10.48 -22.32 -6.79
CA GLU A 310 10.16 -22.92 -5.49
C GLU A 310 8.82 -22.40 -4.95
N PHE A 311 8.52 -21.12 -5.15
CA PHE A 311 7.21 -20.58 -4.84
C PHE A 311 6.10 -21.20 -5.71
N GLY A 312 6.34 -21.40 -7.00
CA GLY A 312 5.41 -22.11 -7.89
C GLY A 312 5.13 -23.54 -7.43
N ARG A 313 6.17 -24.28 -6.98
CA ARG A 313 6.03 -25.60 -6.38
C ARG A 313 5.21 -25.55 -5.09
N LEU A 314 5.47 -24.55 -4.24
CA LEU A 314 4.67 -24.29 -3.05
C LEU A 314 3.20 -24.07 -3.39
N VAL A 315 2.88 -23.27 -4.39
CA VAL A 315 1.50 -23.02 -4.86
C VAL A 315 0.82 -24.33 -5.28
N LEU A 316 1.50 -25.16 -6.03
CA LEU A 316 1.00 -26.45 -6.50
C LEU A 316 0.96 -27.57 -5.45
N GLY A 317 1.48 -27.32 -4.24
CA GLY A 317 1.54 -28.32 -3.17
C GLY A 317 2.58 -29.40 -3.40
N HIS A 318 3.57 -29.15 -4.24
CA HIS A 318 4.72 -30.03 -4.44
C HIS A 318 5.78 -29.83 -3.35
N PRO A 319 6.72 -30.78 -3.19
CA PRO A 319 7.90 -30.58 -2.34
C PRO A 319 8.68 -29.33 -2.81
N HIS A 320 9.03 -28.45 -1.86
CA HIS A 320 9.67 -27.18 -2.13
C HIS A 320 10.68 -26.80 -1.06
N HIS A 321 11.61 -25.92 -1.42
CA HIS A 321 12.59 -25.33 -0.52
C HIS A 321 12.35 -23.81 -0.34
N PHE A 322 11.12 -23.35 -0.58
CA PHE A 322 10.77 -21.96 -0.34
C PHE A 322 11.03 -21.59 1.12
N PRO A 323 11.82 -20.56 1.43
CA PRO A 323 12.23 -20.20 2.79
C PRO A 323 11.02 -19.82 3.66
N ARG A 324 11.08 -20.18 4.93
CA ARG A 324 10.07 -19.87 5.95
C ARG A 324 10.49 -18.70 6.82
#